data_73dc633f5f4992a0caf4583cceb20a69
#
_entry.id   73dc633f5f4992a0caf4583cceb20a69
#
_cell.length_a   1.000
_cell.length_b   1.000
_cell.length_c   1.000
_cell.angle_alpha   90.00
_cell.angle_beta   90.00
_cell.angle_gamma   90.00
#
_symmetry.space_group_name_H-M   'P 1'
#
loop_
_entity.id
_entity.type
_entity.pdbx_description
1 polymer ?
#
loop_
_entity_poly.entity_id
_entity_poly.type
_entity_poly.pdbx_seq_one_letter_code
_entity_poly.pdbx_strand_id
1 'polypeptide(L)'
;RVKEVGEFEPIVLEEWVPETHVHRLTDTRPIDPMGDPVLGRRVLEYNGDVEIGICVPQAEADYFYRDGEGDEVIFVHEGEGVVETIFGTLPYRKHDYVVIPRGTTYRFRFDGPQRWLTFYTPGEIETPNRYRNRYGQLLEHAPYSQRDFHGPTELETIEADGEFELTLRVRDGFQSYVLDRHPFDVVGWDGYVYPYTFNAMDFEPRAGRFHLPPPAHQTFQG
;
A
#
# COMPACT_ATOMS: atom_id res chain seq x y z
N ARG A 1 3.69 22.46 -14.37
CA ARG A 1 2.85 21.41 -13.79
C ARG A 1 2.30 21.78 -12.42
N VAL A 2 3.14 22.23 -11.50
CA VAL A 2 2.67 22.71 -10.19
C VAL A 2 2.14 24.12 -10.37
N LYS A 3 0.86 24.30 -10.09
CA LYS A 3 0.16 25.58 -10.17
C LYS A 3 0.13 26.26 -8.80
N GLU A 4 -0.08 25.48 -7.77
CA GLU A 4 -0.18 25.95 -6.40
C GLU A 4 0.36 24.91 -5.43
N VAL A 5 0.88 25.38 -4.30
CA VAL A 5 1.36 24.56 -3.19
C VAL A 5 0.49 24.88 -1.99
N GLY A 6 -0.20 23.88 -1.44
CA GLY A 6 -1.02 24.02 -0.25
C GLY A 6 -0.20 24.12 1.03
N GLU A 7 -0.89 24.17 2.16
CA GLU A 7 -0.24 24.14 3.48
C GLU A 7 0.31 22.74 3.80
N PHE A 8 1.34 22.70 4.62
CA PHE A 8 1.86 21.44 5.16
C PHE A 8 1.07 21.04 6.39
N GLU A 9 0.55 19.83 6.39
CA GLU A 9 -0.22 19.24 7.47
C GLU A 9 0.61 18.17 8.19
N PRO A 10 1.06 18.42 9.43
CA PRO A 10 1.85 17.43 10.17
C PRO A 10 1.00 16.22 10.56
N ILE A 11 1.58 15.02 10.46
CA ILE A 11 1.01 13.80 11.05
C ILE A 11 1.30 13.82 12.54
N VAL A 12 0.26 13.92 13.34
CA VAL A 12 0.39 13.88 14.81
C VAL A 12 -0.09 12.54 15.31
N LEU A 13 0.85 11.74 15.82
CA LEU A 13 0.57 10.45 16.44
C LEU A 13 0.56 10.61 17.97
N GLU A 14 -0.51 10.13 18.60
CA GLU A 14 -0.57 10.06 20.06
C GLU A 14 0.25 8.88 20.54
N GLU A 15 1.22 9.16 21.39
CA GLU A 15 2.04 8.13 21.99
C GLU A 15 1.43 7.66 23.31
N TRP A 16 1.23 6.37 23.44
CA TRP A 16 0.88 5.75 24.69
C TRP A 16 1.96 4.77 25.14
N VAL A 17 2.72 5.18 26.15
CA VAL A 17 3.78 4.37 26.74
C VAL A 17 3.25 3.70 28.00
N PRO A 18 3.09 2.37 28.00
CA PRO A 18 2.64 1.65 29.19
C PRO A 18 3.76 1.55 30.24
N GLU A 19 3.39 1.58 31.49
CA GLU A 19 4.33 1.36 32.61
C GLU A 19 4.93 -0.05 32.66
N THR A 20 4.20 -1.03 32.10
CA THR A 20 4.63 -2.43 32.08
C THR A 20 4.36 -3.10 30.74
N HIS A 21 5.24 -4.03 30.36
CA HIS A 21 4.99 -4.90 29.20
C HIS A 21 3.88 -5.91 29.53
N VAL A 22 2.80 -5.84 28.77
CA VAL A 22 1.67 -6.77 28.85
C VAL A 22 1.26 -7.20 27.44
N HIS A 23 0.73 -8.41 27.33
CA HIS A 23 0.10 -8.85 26.09
C HIS A 23 -1.14 -8.01 25.82
N ARG A 24 -1.31 -7.61 24.56
CA ARG A 24 -2.42 -6.77 24.14
C ARG A 24 -3.10 -7.35 22.92
N LEU A 25 -4.38 -7.11 22.87
CA LEU A 25 -5.23 -7.37 21.71
C LEU A 25 -6.02 -6.10 21.42
N THR A 26 -5.79 -5.53 20.26
CA THR A 26 -6.56 -4.38 19.78
C THR A 26 -7.74 -4.88 18.96
N ASP A 27 -8.96 -4.66 19.44
CA ASP A 27 -10.17 -4.98 18.69
C ASP A 27 -10.53 -3.81 17.77
N THR A 28 -10.36 -4.03 16.48
CA THR A 28 -10.66 -3.02 15.43
C THR A 28 -12.06 -3.13 14.85
N ARG A 29 -12.86 -4.14 15.26
CA ARG A 29 -14.22 -4.34 14.72
C ARG A 29 -15.17 -3.18 15.00
N PRO A 30 -15.07 -2.48 16.18
CA PRO A 30 -15.94 -1.36 16.46
C PRO A 30 -15.60 -0.05 15.72
N ILE A 31 -14.55 -0.05 14.89
CA ILE A 31 -14.17 1.16 14.16
C ILE A 31 -15.17 1.42 13.04
N ASP A 32 -15.89 2.53 13.17
CA ASP A 32 -16.82 3.01 12.17
C ASP A 32 -16.12 3.56 10.93
N PRO A 33 -16.77 3.48 9.76
CA PRO A 33 -16.28 4.10 8.54
C PRO A 33 -16.05 5.60 8.72
N MET A 34 -14.89 6.09 8.27
CA MET A 34 -14.55 7.51 8.32
C MET A 34 -13.51 7.89 7.27
N GLY A 35 -13.57 9.14 6.81
CA GLY A 35 -12.59 9.70 5.89
C GLY A 35 -12.49 8.96 4.57
N ASP A 36 -11.33 9.01 3.99
CA ASP A 36 -10.97 8.43 2.71
C ASP A 36 -9.82 7.38 2.86
N PRO A 37 -9.38 6.74 1.76
CA PRO A 37 -8.32 5.73 1.79
C PRO A 37 -6.96 6.15 2.34
N VAL A 38 -6.69 7.44 2.45
CA VAL A 38 -5.40 7.99 2.89
C VAL A 38 -5.52 8.69 4.22
N LEU A 39 -6.31 9.75 4.29
CA LEU A 39 -6.46 10.58 5.50
C LEU A 39 -7.37 9.91 6.56
N GLY A 40 -8.18 8.94 6.15
CA GLY A 40 -9.00 8.12 7.06
C GLY A 40 -8.26 6.98 7.75
N ARG A 41 -6.95 6.81 7.52
CA ARG A 41 -6.13 5.79 8.18
C ARG A 41 -5.92 6.12 9.66
N ARG A 42 -6.08 5.12 10.52
CA ARG A 42 -5.81 5.22 11.94
C ARG A 42 -4.61 4.36 12.29
N VAL A 43 -3.53 4.98 12.71
CA VAL A 43 -2.34 4.26 13.18
C VAL A 43 -2.67 3.64 14.54
N LEU A 44 -2.40 2.36 14.66
CA LEU A 44 -2.63 1.55 15.88
C LEU A 44 -1.34 1.35 16.65
N GLU A 45 -0.27 1.07 15.92
CA GLU A 45 1.06 0.82 16.47
C GLU A 45 2.11 1.41 15.52
N TYR A 46 3.17 1.97 16.07
CA TYR A 46 4.27 2.51 15.27
C TYR A 46 5.58 2.51 16.03
N ASN A 47 6.66 2.55 15.26
CA ASN A 47 8.02 2.83 15.73
C ASN A 47 8.79 3.55 14.59
N GLY A 48 10.12 3.61 14.70
CA GLY A 48 10.95 4.25 13.67
C GLY A 48 11.01 3.52 12.32
N ASP A 49 10.54 2.27 12.26
CA ASP A 49 10.67 1.40 11.08
C ASP A 49 9.32 1.06 10.42
N VAL A 50 8.24 1.10 11.18
CA VAL A 50 6.92 0.67 10.68
C VAL A 50 5.77 1.40 11.37
N GLU A 51 4.72 1.70 10.61
CA GLU A 51 3.40 2.06 11.12
C GLU A 51 2.41 0.96 10.72
N ILE A 52 1.63 0.51 11.70
CA ILE A 52 0.54 -0.45 11.50
C ILE A 52 -0.77 0.26 11.79
N GLY A 53 -1.67 0.27 10.85
CA GLY A 53 -2.92 0.99 10.97
C GLY A 53 -4.11 0.23 10.41
N ILE A 54 -5.28 0.82 10.59
CA ILE A 54 -6.53 0.37 9.99
C ILE A 54 -7.16 1.50 9.20
N CYS A 55 -7.73 1.15 8.05
CA CYS A 55 -8.53 2.05 7.24
C CYS A 55 -9.90 1.43 6.99
N VAL A 56 -10.94 2.18 7.32
CA VAL A 56 -12.33 1.85 7.01
C VAL A 56 -12.90 3.08 6.32
N PRO A 57 -12.58 3.29 5.01
CA PRO A 57 -12.94 4.52 4.34
C PRO A 57 -14.45 4.61 4.16
N GLN A 58 -15.00 5.82 4.38
CA GLN A 58 -16.40 6.14 4.17
C GLN A 58 -16.68 6.59 2.72
N ALA A 59 -15.67 7.16 2.07
CA ALA A 59 -15.74 7.69 0.72
C ALA A 59 -14.41 7.50 -0.01
N GLU A 60 -14.45 7.64 -1.32
CA GLU A 60 -13.24 7.75 -2.14
C GLU A 60 -12.56 9.11 -1.95
N ALA A 61 -11.28 9.20 -2.24
CA ALA A 61 -10.57 10.47 -2.28
C ALA A 61 -10.81 11.20 -3.61
N ASP A 62 -11.00 12.52 -3.54
CA ASP A 62 -11.12 13.39 -4.73
C ASP A 62 -9.76 13.76 -5.33
N TYR A 63 -8.70 13.50 -4.60
CA TYR A 63 -7.32 13.84 -4.94
C TYR A 63 -6.50 12.59 -5.30
N PHE A 64 -5.35 12.82 -5.89
CA PHE A 64 -4.31 11.82 -6.08
C PHE A 64 -3.39 11.81 -4.87
N TYR A 65 -2.85 10.64 -4.56
CA TYR A 65 -1.91 10.50 -3.46
C TYR A 65 -0.59 9.89 -3.94
N ARG A 66 0.49 10.28 -3.25
CA ARG A 66 1.82 9.71 -3.42
C ARG A 66 2.55 9.71 -2.08
N ASP A 67 3.08 8.57 -1.69
CA ASP A 67 4.09 8.53 -0.62
C ASP A 67 5.47 8.79 -1.23
N GLY A 68 6.19 9.78 -0.71
CA GLY A 68 7.53 10.15 -1.18
C GLY A 68 8.66 9.46 -0.44
N GLU A 69 8.38 8.75 0.65
CA GLU A 69 9.41 8.27 1.58
C GLU A 69 9.34 6.78 1.87
N GLY A 70 8.16 6.18 1.83
CA GLY A 70 7.97 4.80 2.23
C GLY A 70 7.13 3.97 1.29
N ASP A 71 7.25 2.67 1.46
CA ASP A 71 6.40 1.68 0.80
C ASP A 71 5.18 1.38 1.65
N GLU A 72 4.07 1.09 1.00
CA GLU A 72 2.81 0.77 1.64
C GLU A 72 2.37 -0.65 1.30
N VAL A 73 1.88 -1.38 2.30
CA VAL A 73 1.18 -2.65 2.13
C VAL A 73 -0.21 -2.52 2.72
N ILE A 74 -1.22 -2.81 1.92
CA ILE A 74 -2.62 -2.76 2.34
C ILE A 74 -3.19 -4.16 2.23
N PHE A 75 -3.52 -4.78 3.38
CA PHE A 75 -4.23 -6.05 3.40
C PHE A 75 -5.73 -5.80 3.37
N VAL A 76 -6.39 -6.27 2.34
CA VAL A 76 -7.83 -6.12 2.13
C VAL A 76 -8.58 -7.17 2.93
N HIS A 77 -9.02 -6.81 4.14
CA HIS A 77 -9.82 -7.69 4.99
C HIS A 77 -11.26 -7.80 4.48
N GLU A 78 -11.81 -6.69 3.96
CA GLU A 78 -13.16 -6.61 3.38
C GLU A 78 -13.18 -5.60 2.24
N GLY A 79 -13.92 -5.94 1.19
CA GLY A 79 -14.13 -5.09 0.02
C GLY A 79 -13.36 -5.54 -1.21
N GLU A 80 -13.60 -4.85 -2.29
CA GLU A 80 -12.97 -4.99 -3.60
C GLU A 80 -13.01 -3.64 -4.33
N GLY A 81 -12.23 -3.49 -5.37
CA GLY A 81 -12.16 -2.26 -6.14
C GLY A 81 -10.95 -2.22 -7.07
N VAL A 82 -10.51 -1.01 -7.35
CA VAL A 82 -9.40 -0.73 -8.25
C VAL A 82 -8.50 0.33 -7.63
N VAL A 83 -7.19 0.13 -7.74
CA VAL A 83 -6.21 1.19 -7.55
C VAL A 83 -5.83 1.73 -8.93
N GLU A 84 -6.25 2.96 -9.23
CA GLU A 84 -5.77 3.69 -10.39
C GLU A 84 -4.36 4.23 -10.08
N THR A 85 -3.39 3.90 -10.92
CA THR A 85 -1.98 4.28 -10.71
C THR A 85 -1.37 4.87 -11.96
N ILE A 86 -0.23 5.55 -11.81
CA ILE A 86 0.58 6.02 -12.95
C ILE A 86 1.10 4.88 -13.84
N PHE A 87 1.02 3.62 -13.37
CA PHE A 87 1.46 2.42 -14.09
C PHE A 87 0.29 1.64 -14.72
N GLY A 88 -0.93 2.13 -14.58
CA GLY A 88 -2.15 1.48 -15.02
C GLY A 88 -3.07 1.11 -13.87
N THR A 89 -4.10 0.37 -14.21
CA THR A 89 -5.17 -0.05 -13.31
C THR A 89 -4.81 -1.35 -12.60
N LEU A 90 -4.92 -1.35 -11.29
CA LEU A 90 -4.63 -2.50 -10.43
C LEU A 90 -5.90 -2.94 -9.68
N PRO A 91 -6.62 -3.97 -10.16
CA PRO A 91 -7.76 -4.51 -9.44
C PRO A 91 -7.33 -5.16 -8.12
N TYR A 92 -8.15 -5.01 -7.09
CA TYR A 92 -7.95 -5.68 -5.81
C TYR A 92 -9.27 -6.27 -5.29
N ARG A 93 -9.14 -7.32 -4.50
CA ARG A 93 -10.26 -8.03 -3.87
C ARG A 93 -9.93 -8.44 -2.44
N LYS A 94 -10.93 -8.93 -1.75
CA LYS A 94 -10.76 -9.47 -0.40
C LYS A 94 -9.60 -10.47 -0.33
N HIS A 95 -8.78 -10.34 0.72
CA HIS A 95 -7.57 -11.08 1.04
C HIS A 95 -6.34 -10.75 0.17
N ASP A 96 -6.42 -9.73 -0.68
CA ASP A 96 -5.23 -9.21 -1.34
C ASP A 96 -4.35 -8.43 -0.38
N TYR A 97 -3.06 -8.60 -0.54
CA TYR A 97 -2.07 -7.59 -0.20
C TYR A 97 -1.90 -6.69 -1.43
N VAL A 98 -2.17 -5.43 -1.28
CA VAL A 98 -1.87 -4.40 -2.28
C VAL A 98 -0.57 -3.74 -1.85
N VAL A 99 0.49 -3.94 -2.62
CA VAL A 99 1.81 -3.36 -2.34
C VAL A 99 2.03 -2.18 -3.26
N ILE A 100 2.29 -1.02 -2.67
CA ILE A 100 2.48 0.24 -3.39
C ILE A 100 3.85 0.81 -3.03
N PRO A 101 4.82 0.71 -3.95
CA PRO A 101 6.13 1.29 -3.73
C PRO A 101 6.09 2.82 -3.66
N ARG A 102 6.99 3.39 -2.86
CA ARG A 102 7.17 4.85 -2.76
C ARG A 102 7.28 5.51 -4.13
N GLY A 103 6.81 6.74 -4.23
CA GLY A 103 6.82 7.50 -5.48
C GLY A 103 5.70 7.15 -6.45
N THR A 104 4.93 6.10 -6.20
CA THR A 104 3.76 5.76 -7.00
C THR A 104 2.64 6.77 -6.74
N THR A 105 2.16 7.42 -7.80
CA THR A 105 0.94 8.23 -7.70
C THR A 105 -0.27 7.34 -7.96
N TYR A 106 -1.25 7.38 -7.07
CA TYR A 106 -2.42 6.52 -7.15
C TYR A 106 -3.65 7.13 -6.48
N ARG A 107 -4.80 6.48 -6.67
CA ARG A 107 -6.02 6.66 -5.90
C ARG A 107 -6.86 5.39 -5.94
N PHE A 108 -7.67 5.17 -4.88
CA PHE A 108 -8.59 4.04 -4.83
C PHE A 108 -9.95 4.39 -5.42
N ARG A 109 -10.56 3.40 -6.11
CA ARG A 109 -11.94 3.43 -6.58
C ARG A 109 -12.65 2.15 -6.12
N PHE A 110 -13.81 2.30 -5.50
CA PHE A 110 -14.57 1.17 -4.96
C PHE A 110 -16.05 1.49 -4.80
N ASP A 111 -16.86 0.44 -4.88
CA ASP A 111 -18.26 0.47 -4.50
C ASP A 111 -18.46 -0.40 -3.25
N GLY A 112 -19.14 0.15 -2.23
CA GLY A 112 -19.47 -0.59 -1.02
C GLY A 112 -18.40 -0.54 0.09
N PRO A 113 -18.65 -1.27 1.19
CA PRO A 113 -17.83 -1.18 2.38
C PRO A 113 -16.43 -1.75 2.17
N GLN A 114 -15.45 -1.09 2.77
CA GLN A 114 -14.05 -1.46 2.75
C GLN A 114 -13.52 -1.55 4.19
N ARG A 115 -12.62 -2.49 4.43
CA ARG A 115 -11.85 -2.59 5.69
C ARG A 115 -10.46 -3.14 5.39
N TRP A 116 -9.44 -2.36 5.71
CA TRP A 116 -8.05 -2.66 5.35
C TRP A 116 -7.14 -2.55 6.56
N LEU A 117 -6.23 -3.49 6.70
CA LEU A 117 -5.06 -3.34 7.58
C LEU A 117 -3.95 -2.69 6.75
N THR A 118 -3.36 -1.62 7.24
CA THR A 118 -2.36 -0.84 6.52
C THR A 118 -1.01 -0.95 7.19
N PHE A 119 0.04 -1.08 6.39
CA PHE A 119 1.42 -1.05 6.82
C PHE A 119 2.15 0.01 6.01
N TYR A 120 2.95 0.81 6.67
CA TYR A 120 3.88 1.76 6.07
C TYR A 120 5.27 1.49 6.61
N THR A 121 6.28 1.54 5.75
CA THR A 121 7.67 1.42 6.13
C THR A 121 8.56 2.31 5.27
N PRO A 122 9.57 3.01 5.84
CA PRO A 122 10.59 3.68 5.06
C PRO A 122 11.53 2.71 4.34
N GLY A 123 11.47 1.40 4.68
CA GLY A 123 12.16 0.33 3.97
C GLY A 123 11.52 0.00 2.62
N GLU A 124 12.18 -0.82 1.84
CA GLU A 124 11.65 -1.37 0.59
C GLU A 124 10.93 -2.69 0.87
N ILE A 125 9.67 -2.79 0.45
CA ILE A 125 8.90 -4.03 0.57
C ILE A 125 9.22 -4.96 -0.58
N GLU A 126 9.81 -6.09 -0.26
CA GLU A 126 10.21 -7.09 -1.25
C GLU A 126 9.93 -8.53 -0.79
N THR A 127 10.01 -9.47 -1.73
CA THR A 127 9.98 -10.89 -1.41
C THR A 127 11.27 -11.30 -0.68
N PRO A 128 11.20 -12.17 0.35
CA PRO A 128 12.38 -12.55 1.13
C PRO A 128 13.53 -13.07 0.30
N ASN A 129 14.74 -12.62 0.59
CA ASN A 129 15.97 -13.02 -0.10
C ASN A 129 16.19 -14.53 -0.14
N ARG A 130 15.70 -15.27 0.88
CA ARG A 130 15.78 -16.74 0.92
C ARG A 130 14.99 -17.44 -0.19
N TYR A 131 14.03 -16.76 -0.79
CA TYR A 131 13.17 -17.26 -1.86
C TYR A 131 13.61 -16.81 -3.25
N ARG A 132 14.69 -16.03 -3.35
CA ARG A 132 15.23 -15.52 -4.61
C ARG A 132 16.65 -16.00 -4.87
N ASN A 133 16.99 -16.17 -6.12
CA ASN A 133 18.38 -16.31 -6.52
C ASN A 133 19.07 -14.94 -6.65
N ARG A 134 20.35 -14.93 -6.93
CA ARG A 134 21.14 -13.70 -7.10
C ARG A 134 20.68 -12.79 -8.25
N TYR A 135 19.79 -13.25 -9.10
CA TYR A 135 19.20 -12.50 -10.21
C TYR A 135 17.78 -12.01 -9.91
N GLY A 136 17.28 -12.23 -8.70
CA GLY A 136 15.95 -11.82 -8.28
C GLY A 136 14.81 -12.78 -8.65
N GLN A 137 15.11 -13.90 -9.32
CA GLN A 137 14.11 -14.90 -9.70
C GLN A 137 13.69 -15.71 -8.48
N LEU A 138 12.39 -15.97 -8.35
CA LEU A 138 11.86 -16.84 -7.31
C LEU A 138 12.36 -18.28 -7.49
N LEU A 139 12.74 -18.86 -6.38
CA LEU A 139 13.19 -20.26 -6.33
C LEU A 139 11.99 -21.20 -6.28
N GLU A 140 12.12 -22.41 -6.83
CA GLU A 140 11.04 -23.39 -6.88
C GLU A 140 10.52 -23.79 -5.49
N HIS A 141 11.35 -23.70 -4.45
CA HIS A 141 10.94 -23.98 -3.07
C HIS A 141 10.28 -22.80 -2.35
N ALA A 142 10.16 -21.64 -3.00
CA ALA A 142 9.39 -20.54 -2.44
C ALA A 142 7.93 -20.96 -2.21
N PRO A 143 7.22 -20.41 -1.21
CA PRO A 143 5.84 -20.76 -0.94
C PRO A 143 4.89 -20.27 -2.05
N TYR A 144 5.31 -19.34 -2.88
CA TYR A 144 4.57 -18.72 -3.98
C TYR A 144 5.45 -18.63 -5.24
N SER A 145 4.83 -18.30 -6.36
CA SER A 145 5.48 -18.17 -7.65
C SER A 145 5.19 -16.82 -8.31
N GLN A 146 5.86 -16.51 -9.40
CA GLN A 146 5.66 -15.26 -10.16
C GLN A 146 4.20 -15.04 -10.58
N ARG A 147 3.45 -16.08 -10.87
CA ARG A 147 2.04 -16.00 -11.30
C ARG A 147 1.09 -15.57 -10.18
N ASP A 148 1.52 -15.64 -8.92
CA ASP A 148 0.70 -15.24 -7.76
C ASP A 148 0.73 -13.72 -7.54
N PHE A 149 1.61 -13.01 -8.28
CA PHE A 149 1.75 -11.56 -8.26
C PHE A 149 1.09 -10.95 -9.50
N HIS A 150 0.18 -10.01 -9.29
CA HIS A 150 -0.57 -9.35 -10.36
C HIS A 150 -0.20 -7.87 -10.41
N GLY A 151 0.44 -7.45 -11.50
CA GLY A 151 0.78 -6.06 -11.75
C GLY A 151 -0.38 -5.27 -12.38
N PRO A 152 -0.22 -3.95 -12.52
CA PRO A 152 -1.19 -3.12 -13.21
C PRO A 152 -1.39 -3.55 -14.65
N THR A 153 -2.61 -3.39 -15.13
CA THR A 153 -3.02 -3.57 -16.52
C THR A 153 -3.57 -2.25 -17.06
N GLU A 154 -3.83 -2.17 -18.35
CA GLU A 154 -4.55 -1.06 -18.96
C GLU A 154 -3.90 0.31 -18.64
N LEU A 155 -2.62 0.47 -18.98
CA LEU A 155 -1.96 1.77 -18.89
C LEU A 155 -2.58 2.72 -19.92
N GLU A 156 -3.36 3.68 -19.43
CA GLU A 156 -3.92 4.75 -20.20
C GLU A 156 -3.16 6.05 -19.92
N THR A 157 -2.61 6.64 -20.97
CA THR A 157 -2.00 7.97 -20.88
C THR A 157 -3.09 9.03 -20.91
N ILE A 158 -3.25 9.77 -19.82
CA ILE A 158 -4.27 10.80 -19.71
C ILE A 158 -3.65 12.18 -19.94
N GLU A 159 -3.82 12.71 -21.15
CA GLU A 159 -3.40 14.06 -21.51
C GLU A 159 -4.55 15.04 -21.31
N ALA A 160 -4.76 15.46 -20.07
CA ALA A 160 -5.80 16.40 -19.70
C ALA A 160 -5.22 17.61 -18.96
N ASP A 161 -5.55 18.81 -19.44
CA ASP A 161 -5.31 20.05 -18.72
C ASP A 161 -6.46 20.29 -17.74
N GLY A 162 -6.14 20.79 -16.55
CA GLY A 162 -7.13 21.04 -15.49
C GLY A 162 -6.49 21.37 -14.16
N GLU A 163 -7.27 21.31 -13.12
CA GLU A 163 -6.80 21.41 -11.74
C GLU A 163 -6.92 20.04 -11.09
N PHE A 164 -5.78 19.46 -10.76
CA PHE A 164 -5.71 18.15 -10.14
C PHE A 164 -4.94 18.26 -8.81
N GLU A 165 -5.60 17.90 -7.75
CA GLU A 165 -4.97 17.89 -6.44
C GLU A 165 -4.14 16.62 -6.26
N LEU A 166 -2.90 16.81 -5.77
CA LEU A 166 -1.99 15.75 -5.38
C LEU A 166 -1.57 15.97 -3.93
N THR A 167 -1.92 15.06 -3.06
CA THR A 167 -1.40 14.99 -1.69
C THR A 167 -0.17 14.12 -1.66
N LEU A 168 0.94 14.69 -1.21
CA LEU A 168 2.23 14.02 -1.08
C LEU A 168 2.56 13.84 0.39
N ARG A 169 2.81 12.61 0.81
CA ARG A 169 3.42 12.33 2.11
C ARG A 169 4.92 12.61 2.02
N VAL A 170 5.39 13.54 2.84
CA VAL A 170 6.81 13.91 2.93
C VAL A 170 7.16 14.19 4.39
N ARG A 171 8.25 13.65 4.87
CA ARG A 171 8.65 13.75 6.28
C ARG A 171 7.51 13.25 7.18
N ASP A 172 7.20 13.99 8.21
CA ASP A 172 6.17 13.66 9.19
C ASP A 172 4.82 14.34 8.87
N GLY A 173 4.45 14.44 7.60
CA GLY A 173 3.22 15.13 7.22
C GLY A 173 2.82 14.98 5.76
N PHE A 174 1.77 15.73 5.42
CA PHE A 174 1.23 15.81 4.08
C PHE A 174 1.45 17.20 3.50
N GLN A 175 1.78 17.25 2.22
CA GLN A 175 1.90 18.46 1.44
C GLN A 175 1.01 18.38 0.21
N SER A 176 0.04 19.27 0.09
CA SER A 176 -0.83 19.33 -1.09
C SER A 176 -0.23 20.17 -2.21
N TYR A 177 -0.51 19.74 -3.42
CA TYR A 177 -0.16 20.44 -4.67
C TYR A 177 -1.37 20.47 -5.60
N VAL A 178 -1.57 21.58 -6.28
CA VAL A 178 -2.46 21.66 -7.44
C VAL A 178 -1.63 21.61 -8.70
N LEU A 179 -1.92 20.61 -9.53
CA LEU A 179 -1.28 20.40 -10.82
C LEU A 179 -2.16 20.98 -11.93
N ASP A 180 -1.55 21.53 -12.99
CA ASP A 180 -2.23 22.03 -14.19
C ASP A 180 -2.52 20.92 -15.22
N ARG A 181 -2.05 19.70 -14.97
CA ARG A 181 -2.23 18.52 -15.83
C ARG A 181 -2.51 17.28 -14.99
N HIS A 182 -3.24 16.36 -15.60
CA HIS A 182 -3.51 15.05 -14.99
C HIS A 182 -2.20 14.33 -14.64
N PRO A 183 -2.06 13.76 -13.42
CA PRO A 183 -0.81 13.13 -12.99
C PRO A 183 -0.49 11.81 -13.70
N PHE A 184 -1.46 11.17 -14.37
CA PHE A 184 -1.27 9.92 -15.13
C PHE A 184 -0.96 10.19 -16.60
N ASP A 185 -0.06 11.10 -16.89
CA ASP A 185 0.40 11.45 -18.23
C ASP A 185 1.62 10.64 -18.68
N VAL A 186 1.81 9.46 -18.13
CA VAL A 186 2.91 8.55 -18.44
C VAL A 186 2.61 7.76 -19.71
N VAL A 187 3.52 7.76 -20.67
CA VAL A 187 3.37 7.05 -21.95
C VAL A 187 3.69 5.57 -21.82
N GLY A 188 4.54 5.19 -20.86
CA GLY A 188 4.93 3.81 -20.62
C GLY A 188 5.94 3.73 -19.48
N TRP A 189 6.15 2.51 -18.99
CA TRP A 189 7.12 2.21 -17.96
C TRP A 189 7.89 0.95 -18.32
N ASP A 190 9.21 1.02 -18.23
CA ASP A 190 10.13 -0.09 -18.40
C ASP A 190 11.10 -0.13 -17.22
N GLY A 191 10.66 -0.74 -16.15
CA GLY A 191 11.42 -0.83 -14.89
C GLY A 191 10.94 -1.99 -14.02
N TYR A 192 11.59 -2.15 -12.87
CA TYR A 192 11.32 -3.26 -11.95
C TYR A 192 10.36 -2.88 -10.81
N VAL A 193 10.17 -1.58 -10.56
CA VAL A 193 9.37 -1.09 -9.45
C VAL A 193 8.00 -0.68 -9.96
N TYR A 194 6.98 -1.40 -9.55
CA TYR A 194 5.58 -1.10 -9.81
C TYR A 194 4.70 -1.69 -8.70
N PRO A 195 3.50 -1.16 -8.48
CA PRO A 195 2.57 -1.73 -7.52
C PRO A 195 2.05 -3.10 -7.99
N TYR A 196 1.66 -3.94 -7.04
CA TYR A 196 1.11 -5.25 -7.35
C TYR A 196 0.13 -5.72 -6.29
N THR A 197 -0.72 -6.67 -6.66
CA THR A 197 -1.55 -7.43 -5.72
C THR A 197 -1.07 -8.86 -5.60
N PHE A 198 -1.32 -9.43 -4.41
CA PHE A 198 -0.96 -10.79 -4.06
C PHE A 198 -2.00 -11.34 -3.10
N ASN A 199 -2.77 -12.36 -3.50
CA ASN A 199 -3.86 -12.87 -2.68
C ASN A 199 -3.38 -13.96 -1.71
N ALA A 200 -3.66 -13.77 -0.44
CA ALA A 200 -3.28 -14.72 0.61
C ALA A 200 -3.95 -16.11 0.45
N MET A 201 -5.01 -16.21 -0.33
CA MET A 201 -5.76 -17.46 -0.54
C MET A 201 -5.39 -18.20 -1.82
N ASP A 202 -4.58 -17.60 -2.69
CA ASP A 202 -4.24 -18.20 -3.99
C ASP A 202 -3.03 -19.15 -3.93
N PHE A 203 -2.38 -19.26 -2.78
CA PHE A 203 -1.25 -20.17 -2.60
C PHE A 203 -1.33 -20.93 -1.27
N GLU A 204 -0.70 -22.10 -1.22
CA GLU A 204 -0.57 -22.89 0.01
C GLU A 204 0.82 -22.68 0.62
N PRO A 205 0.90 -22.26 1.90
CA PRO A 205 2.16 -22.21 2.61
C PRO A 205 2.83 -23.60 2.62
N ARG A 206 4.09 -23.66 2.24
CA ARG A 206 4.86 -24.92 2.24
C ARG A 206 5.49 -25.23 3.59
N ALA A 207 5.06 -24.56 4.66
CA ALA A 207 5.59 -24.75 6.00
C ALA A 207 5.52 -26.20 6.46
N GLY A 208 6.66 -26.75 6.89
CA GLY A 208 6.77 -28.12 7.40
C GLY A 208 6.68 -29.23 6.35
N ARG A 209 6.29 -28.95 5.11
CA ARG A 209 6.17 -29.98 4.06
C ARG A 209 7.52 -30.57 3.64
N PHE A 210 8.58 -29.80 3.73
CA PHE A 210 9.95 -30.17 3.37
C PHE A 210 10.96 -29.91 4.49
N HIS A 211 10.50 -29.93 5.75
CA HIS A 211 11.32 -29.63 6.92
C HIS A 211 12.05 -28.30 6.86
N LEU A 212 11.43 -27.29 6.21
CA LEU A 212 11.97 -25.93 6.18
C LEU A 212 11.95 -25.33 7.60
N PRO A 213 13.04 -24.69 8.04
CA PRO A 213 13.01 -24.01 9.33
C PRO A 213 12.00 -22.86 9.31
N PRO A 214 11.29 -22.61 10.43
CA PRO A 214 10.44 -21.44 10.57
C PRO A 214 11.24 -20.12 10.49
N PRO A 215 10.66 -19.04 10.00
CA PRO A 215 9.36 -18.92 9.35
C PRO A 215 9.44 -19.30 7.87
N ALA A 216 8.90 -20.46 7.51
CA ALA A 216 8.94 -20.98 6.15
C ALA A 216 7.99 -20.24 5.20
N HIS A 217 7.07 -19.47 5.73
CA HIS A 217 5.98 -18.80 5.00
C HIS A 217 5.98 -17.28 5.19
N GLN A 218 7.14 -16.68 5.43
CA GLN A 218 7.26 -15.23 5.40
C GLN A 218 6.90 -14.72 4.00
N THR A 219 5.96 -13.77 3.92
CA THR A 219 5.46 -13.28 2.63
C THR A 219 6.33 -12.14 2.10
N PHE A 220 6.63 -11.17 2.95
CA PHE A 220 7.43 -10.00 2.60
C PHE A 220 8.53 -9.76 3.63
N GLN A 221 9.51 -8.98 3.24
CA GLN A 221 10.49 -8.35 4.13
C GLN A 221 10.59 -6.86 3.77
N GLY A 222 10.95 -6.05 4.74
CA GLY A 222 11.21 -4.62 4.59
C GLY A 222 12.36 -4.20 5.47
#